data_ee69d770c465251bef6185308077a754
#
_entry.id   ee69d770c465251bef6185308077a754
#
_cell.length_a   1.000
_cell.length_b   1.000
_cell.length_c   1.000
_cell.angle_alpha   90.00
_cell.angle_beta   90.00
_cell.angle_gamma   90.00
#
_symmetry.space_group_name_H-M   'P 1'
#
loop_
_entity.id
_entity.type
_entity.pdbx_description
1 polymer ?
#
loop_
_entity_poly.entity_id
_entity_poly.type
_entity_poly.pdbx_seq_one_letter_code
_entity_poly.pdbx_strand_id
1 'polypeptide(L)'
;AMEIVNNYDIDGLHLDYVRWNEYSSSSLQILPEGQIEEINMLDGIIHPEALHHLENNRTGRYLYDIEHPYSNGIPEGFSTWEDWWRSSVTTFVSDLHDSIQVVKPFVRLSAAVLGRYNWGGWQGYETVYQDGALWFNQGYIDQLTPMHYHWTTPNGLAQMLQGSNESWLPYIQDGVEEGRLFSVGPGSYILADQNVWDNHTGIVNTVQNIEFVDGFQFFSNGTWEDYQYWQEAGNTFFKEKTIIRHLPEYESTSGVTPSPDCQIAQIDELNYQLDITRNSQGSPLWTIISLTPADSANTSPIIYSSHFGEEDFSLP
;
A
#
# COMPACT_ATOMS: atom_id res chain seq x y z
N ALA A 1 -9.16 -12.13 -6.12
CA ALA A 1 -8.69 -11.72 -4.80
C ALA A 1 -9.08 -12.77 -3.73
N MET A 2 -10.37 -13.04 -3.52
CA MET A 2 -10.84 -13.97 -2.47
C MET A 2 -10.36 -15.42 -2.65
N GLU A 3 -10.06 -15.87 -3.86
CA GLU A 3 -9.41 -17.17 -4.07
C GLU A 3 -8.04 -17.24 -3.35
N ILE A 4 -7.25 -16.17 -3.44
CA ILE A 4 -5.94 -16.09 -2.75
C ILE A 4 -6.16 -16.09 -1.23
N VAL A 5 -7.06 -15.26 -0.74
CA VAL A 5 -7.37 -15.18 0.70
C VAL A 5 -7.81 -16.53 1.26
N ASN A 6 -8.66 -17.26 0.53
CA ASN A 6 -9.20 -18.53 1.01
C ASN A 6 -8.18 -19.69 1.00
N ASN A 7 -7.30 -19.71 0.00
CA ASN A 7 -6.49 -20.90 -0.29
C ASN A 7 -5.03 -20.79 0.16
N TYR A 8 -4.56 -19.59 0.55
CA TYR A 8 -3.17 -19.38 0.94
C TYR A 8 -3.08 -18.78 2.34
N ASP A 9 -2.03 -19.15 3.06
CA ASP A 9 -1.70 -18.55 4.35
C ASP A 9 -0.93 -17.26 4.10
N ILE A 10 -1.66 -16.14 4.18
CA ILE A 10 -1.15 -14.80 3.90
C ILE A 10 -1.48 -13.83 5.03
N ASP A 11 -0.59 -12.87 5.27
CA ASP A 11 -0.78 -11.79 6.24
C ASP A 11 -1.39 -10.54 5.61
N GLY A 12 -1.36 -10.43 4.29
CA GLY A 12 -1.90 -9.27 3.57
C GLY A 12 -2.14 -9.53 2.09
N LEU A 13 -3.03 -8.71 1.53
CA LEU A 13 -3.33 -8.66 0.10
C LEU A 13 -3.08 -7.23 -0.39
N HIS A 14 -2.26 -7.08 -1.42
CA HIS A 14 -1.96 -5.79 -2.02
C HIS A 14 -2.65 -5.65 -3.37
N LEU A 15 -3.39 -4.55 -3.56
CA LEU A 15 -4.04 -4.22 -4.81
C LEU A 15 -3.15 -3.28 -5.63
N ASP A 16 -2.75 -3.73 -6.81
CA ASP A 16 -2.16 -2.88 -7.84
C ASP A 16 -3.13 -2.72 -9.01
N TYR A 17 -3.04 -1.62 -9.72
CA TYR A 17 -3.95 -1.29 -10.84
C TYR A 17 -5.44 -1.33 -10.48
N VAL A 18 -5.81 -1.10 -9.23
CA VAL A 18 -7.19 -0.99 -8.75
C VAL A 18 -7.77 0.37 -9.16
N ARG A 19 -8.12 0.48 -10.43
CA ARG A 19 -8.54 1.73 -11.07
C ARG A 19 -9.22 1.47 -12.41
N TRP A 20 -9.97 2.45 -12.90
CA TRP A 20 -10.37 2.49 -14.28
C TRP A 20 -9.20 2.95 -15.16
N ASN A 21 -9.35 2.72 -16.49
CA ASN A 21 -8.46 3.34 -17.46
C ASN A 21 -8.68 4.86 -17.52
N GLU A 22 -7.80 5.56 -18.20
CA GLU A 22 -7.82 7.03 -18.34
C GLU A 22 -8.96 7.48 -19.27
N TYR A 23 -10.16 7.66 -18.71
CA TYR A 23 -11.33 8.15 -19.43
C TYR A 23 -11.78 9.52 -18.96
N SER A 24 -12.48 10.20 -19.85
CA SER A 24 -13.38 11.28 -19.50
C SER A 24 -14.69 11.14 -20.27
N SER A 25 -15.80 11.64 -19.74
CA SER A 25 -17.09 11.62 -20.41
C SER A 25 -17.03 12.35 -21.75
N SER A 26 -16.25 13.43 -21.87
CA SER A 26 -16.02 14.16 -23.11
C SER A 26 -15.35 13.31 -24.20
N SER A 27 -14.55 12.34 -23.83
CA SER A 27 -13.89 11.44 -24.77
C SER A 27 -14.77 10.26 -25.21
N LEU A 28 -15.90 10.01 -24.54
CA LEU A 28 -16.88 9.01 -24.90
C LEU A 28 -17.72 9.43 -26.12
N GLN A 29 -17.84 10.72 -26.34
CA GLN A 29 -18.60 11.31 -27.47
C GLN A 29 -17.92 11.13 -28.85
N ILE A 30 -16.66 10.68 -28.87
CA ILE A 30 -15.84 10.59 -30.07
C ILE A 30 -16.07 9.27 -30.84
N LEU A 31 -16.70 8.27 -30.24
CA LEU A 31 -17.05 7.05 -30.96
C LEU A 31 -18.32 7.30 -31.83
N PRO A 32 -18.25 7.08 -33.15
CA PRO A 32 -19.43 7.15 -33.99
C PRO A 32 -20.53 6.22 -33.48
N GLU A 33 -21.79 6.68 -33.46
CA GLU A 33 -22.94 5.89 -32.99
C GLU A 33 -22.99 4.48 -33.61
N GLY A 34 -22.62 4.33 -34.88
CA GLY A 34 -22.58 3.05 -35.57
C GLY A 34 -21.57 2.04 -35.03
N GLN A 35 -20.48 2.46 -34.40
CA GLN A 35 -19.49 1.54 -33.77
C GLN A 35 -19.97 0.97 -32.45
N ILE A 36 -20.82 1.68 -31.72
CA ILE A 36 -21.43 1.20 -30.47
C ILE A 36 -22.49 0.14 -30.77
N GLU A 37 -23.28 0.33 -31.82
CA GLU A 37 -24.27 -0.65 -32.28
C GLU A 37 -23.62 -1.93 -32.81
N GLU A 38 -22.50 -1.83 -33.50
CA GLU A 38 -21.75 -2.97 -34.04
C GLU A 38 -21.15 -3.83 -32.90
N ILE A 39 -20.68 -3.21 -31.81
CA ILE A 39 -20.18 -3.90 -30.62
C ILE A 39 -21.30 -4.56 -29.82
N ASN A 40 -22.46 -3.93 -29.71
CA ASN A 40 -23.66 -4.47 -29.06
C ASN A 40 -24.30 -5.65 -29.81
N MET A 41 -24.10 -5.75 -31.14
CA MET A 41 -24.66 -6.81 -31.97
C MET A 41 -23.86 -8.13 -31.95
N LEU A 42 -22.69 -8.19 -31.35
CA LEU A 42 -21.79 -9.34 -31.41
C LEU A 42 -22.02 -10.38 -30.30
N ASP A 43 -23.22 -10.58 -29.78
CA ASP A 43 -23.63 -11.65 -28.86
C ASP A 43 -22.63 -11.92 -27.71
N GLY A 44 -22.00 -10.89 -27.16
CA GLY A 44 -21.03 -11.00 -26.07
C GLY A 44 -19.65 -11.57 -26.49
N ILE A 45 -19.42 -11.77 -27.79
CA ILE A 45 -18.12 -12.19 -28.32
C ILE A 45 -17.38 -10.96 -28.84
N ILE A 46 -16.35 -10.56 -28.11
CA ILE A 46 -15.48 -9.46 -28.54
C ILE A 46 -14.66 -9.94 -29.76
N HIS A 47 -14.89 -9.32 -30.89
CA HIS A 47 -14.06 -9.58 -32.06
C HIS A 47 -12.64 -9.07 -31.83
N PRO A 48 -11.55 -9.81 -32.14
CA PRO A 48 -10.18 -9.40 -31.88
C PRO A 48 -9.81 -7.99 -32.37
N GLU A 49 -10.38 -7.57 -33.49
CA GLU A 49 -10.17 -6.22 -34.05
C GLU A 49 -10.89 -5.13 -33.25
N ALA A 50 -12.08 -5.42 -32.73
CA ALA A 50 -12.80 -4.52 -31.83
C ALA A 50 -12.10 -4.43 -30.48
N LEU A 51 -11.52 -5.54 -30.00
CA LEU A 51 -10.69 -5.57 -28.80
C LEU A 51 -9.47 -4.67 -28.96
N HIS A 52 -8.78 -4.73 -30.07
CA HIS A 52 -7.60 -3.90 -30.34
C HIS A 52 -7.94 -2.41 -30.42
N HIS A 53 -9.06 -2.04 -30.98
CA HIS A 53 -9.58 -0.68 -30.96
C HIS A 53 -9.99 -0.23 -29.55
N LEU A 54 -10.54 -1.12 -28.75
CA LEU A 54 -10.94 -0.88 -27.38
C LEU A 54 -9.76 -0.85 -26.44
N GLU A 55 -8.76 -1.73 -26.62
CA GLU A 55 -7.51 -1.72 -25.85
C GLU A 55 -6.72 -0.43 -26.02
N ASN A 56 -6.66 0.09 -27.26
CA ASN A 56 -6.01 1.37 -27.52
C ASN A 56 -6.87 2.57 -27.10
N ASN A 57 -8.18 2.41 -27.00
CA ASN A 57 -9.14 3.48 -26.78
C ASN A 57 -10.19 3.18 -25.69
N ARG A 58 -10.01 2.20 -24.71
CA ARG A 58 -10.89 2.14 -23.52
C ARG A 58 -11.70 0.86 -23.31
N THR A 59 -10.99 -0.22 -22.95
CA THR A 59 -11.58 -1.54 -22.65
C THR A 59 -12.68 -1.51 -21.56
N GLY A 60 -12.54 -0.67 -20.56
CA GLY A 60 -13.53 -0.54 -19.49
C GLY A 60 -14.87 -0.04 -19.96
N ARG A 61 -14.90 0.79 -20.99
CA ARG A 61 -16.15 1.26 -21.56
C ARG A 61 -16.96 0.14 -22.24
N TYR A 62 -16.29 -0.79 -22.90
CA TYR A 62 -16.98 -1.91 -23.53
C TYR A 62 -17.76 -2.75 -22.49
N LEU A 63 -17.12 -3.13 -21.40
CA LEU A 63 -17.78 -3.86 -20.32
C LEU A 63 -18.92 -3.04 -19.70
N TYR A 64 -18.70 -1.76 -19.54
CA TYR A 64 -19.72 -0.84 -19.08
C TYR A 64 -20.92 -0.75 -20.03
N ASP A 65 -20.66 -0.59 -21.34
CA ASP A 65 -21.73 -0.45 -22.37
C ASP A 65 -22.56 -1.73 -22.52
N ILE A 66 -22.03 -2.91 -22.15
CA ILE A 66 -22.82 -4.15 -22.11
C ILE A 66 -23.84 -4.14 -20.95
N GLU A 67 -23.39 -3.77 -19.75
CA GLU A 67 -24.23 -3.81 -18.54
C GLU A 67 -25.07 -2.53 -18.37
N HIS A 68 -24.49 -1.40 -18.78
CA HIS A 68 -25.10 -0.07 -18.66
C HIS A 68 -24.83 0.76 -19.90
N PRO A 69 -25.61 0.59 -20.97
CA PRO A 69 -25.40 1.29 -22.23
C PRO A 69 -25.36 2.81 -22.03
N TYR A 70 -24.35 3.45 -22.61
CA TYR A 70 -24.19 4.91 -22.56
C TYR A 70 -25.44 5.66 -23.05
N SER A 71 -26.16 5.06 -24.01
CA SER A 71 -27.44 5.56 -24.53
C SER A 71 -28.55 5.65 -23.47
N ASN A 72 -28.43 4.89 -22.37
CA ASN A 72 -29.41 4.93 -21.27
C ASN A 72 -29.16 6.10 -20.29
N GLY A 73 -28.11 6.89 -20.53
CA GLY A 73 -27.76 8.02 -19.69
C GLY A 73 -27.00 7.64 -18.41
N ILE A 74 -26.70 8.63 -17.58
CA ILE A 74 -25.99 8.45 -16.30
C ILE A 74 -26.86 7.61 -15.39
N PRO A 75 -26.32 6.56 -14.71
CA PRO A 75 -27.07 5.73 -13.79
C PRO A 75 -27.75 6.55 -12.66
N GLU A 76 -28.90 6.10 -12.24
CA GLU A 76 -29.66 6.76 -11.15
C GLU A 76 -28.82 6.88 -9.87
N GLY A 77 -28.89 8.05 -9.25
CA GLY A 77 -28.12 8.37 -8.04
C GLY A 77 -26.75 9.03 -8.28
N PHE A 78 -26.32 9.16 -9.54
CA PHE A 78 -25.07 9.82 -9.88
C PHE A 78 -25.30 11.09 -10.70
N SER A 79 -24.42 12.08 -10.51
CA SER A 79 -24.47 13.34 -11.24
C SER A 79 -23.65 13.31 -12.52
N THR A 80 -22.58 12.51 -12.55
CA THR A 80 -21.66 12.37 -13.67
C THR A 80 -21.26 10.90 -13.87
N TRP A 81 -20.72 10.59 -15.05
CA TRP A 81 -20.14 9.28 -15.35
C TRP A 81 -18.90 9.01 -14.51
N GLU A 82 -18.10 10.04 -14.28
CA GLU A 82 -16.90 10.03 -13.47
C GLU A 82 -17.22 9.61 -12.01
N ASP A 83 -18.30 10.12 -11.44
CA ASP A 83 -18.75 9.74 -10.09
C ASP A 83 -19.17 8.27 -10.04
N TRP A 84 -19.88 7.80 -11.07
CA TRP A 84 -20.28 6.40 -11.15
C TRP A 84 -19.07 5.46 -11.31
N TRP A 85 -18.10 5.80 -12.16
CA TRP A 85 -16.87 4.99 -12.32
C TRP A 85 -16.07 4.95 -11.03
N ARG A 86 -15.92 6.07 -10.37
CA ARG A 86 -15.23 6.16 -9.08
C ARG A 86 -15.94 5.34 -7.99
N SER A 87 -17.26 5.43 -7.95
CA SER A 87 -18.08 4.61 -7.07
C SER A 87 -17.92 3.12 -7.35
N SER A 88 -17.84 2.71 -8.62
CA SER A 88 -17.67 1.30 -8.99
C SER A 88 -16.35 0.73 -8.48
N VAL A 89 -15.25 1.49 -8.58
CA VAL A 89 -13.95 1.07 -8.02
C VAL A 89 -14.01 1.03 -6.49
N THR A 90 -14.61 2.02 -5.87
CA THR A 90 -14.79 2.09 -4.41
C THR A 90 -15.62 0.92 -3.89
N THR A 91 -16.73 0.58 -4.56
CA THR A 91 -17.55 -0.58 -4.20
C THR A 91 -16.75 -1.88 -4.26
N PHE A 92 -15.94 -2.07 -5.31
CA PHE A 92 -15.08 -3.24 -5.40
C PHE A 92 -14.10 -3.33 -4.19
N VAL A 93 -13.49 -2.21 -3.81
CA VAL A 93 -12.53 -2.19 -2.68
C VAL A 93 -13.23 -2.46 -1.36
N SER A 94 -14.37 -1.81 -1.11
CA SER A 94 -15.14 -2.01 0.13
C SER A 94 -15.71 -3.43 0.25
N ASP A 95 -16.29 -3.99 -0.82
CA ASP A 95 -16.82 -5.35 -0.82
C ASP A 95 -15.72 -6.41 -0.62
N LEU A 96 -14.53 -6.15 -1.18
CA LEU A 96 -13.38 -7.02 -0.95
C LEU A 96 -12.92 -6.95 0.50
N HIS A 97 -12.81 -5.75 1.08
CA HIS A 97 -12.51 -5.57 2.50
C HIS A 97 -13.50 -6.35 3.38
N ASP A 98 -14.80 -6.13 3.20
CA ASP A 98 -15.84 -6.79 3.99
C ASP A 98 -15.77 -8.32 3.87
N SER A 99 -15.49 -8.82 2.66
CA SER A 99 -15.31 -10.25 2.41
C SER A 99 -14.10 -10.81 3.15
N ILE A 100 -12.99 -10.06 3.20
CA ILE A 100 -11.77 -10.44 3.95
C ILE A 100 -12.07 -10.46 5.45
N GLN A 101 -12.75 -9.44 5.97
CA GLN A 101 -13.10 -9.34 7.38
C GLN A 101 -13.96 -10.52 7.87
N VAL A 102 -14.83 -11.04 7.01
CA VAL A 102 -15.65 -12.23 7.33
C VAL A 102 -14.81 -13.51 7.40
N VAL A 103 -13.81 -13.67 6.51
CA VAL A 103 -13.09 -14.96 6.32
C VAL A 103 -11.78 -14.99 7.12
N LYS A 104 -10.98 -13.92 7.03
CA LYS A 104 -9.65 -13.79 7.66
C LYS A 104 -9.42 -12.34 8.09
N PRO A 105 -10.02 -11.89 9.19
CA PRO A 105 -9.96 -10.48 9.62
C PRO A 105 -8.56 -9.97 9.93
N PHE A 106 -7.57 -10.86 10.10
CA PHE A 106 -6.17 -10.48 10.30
C PHE A 106 -5.40 -10.20 9.00
N VAL A 107 -5.98 -10.51 7.83
CA VAL A 107 -5.34 -10.25 6.53
C VAL A 107 -5.51 -8.79 6.17
N ARG A 108 -4.40 -8.06 6.10
CA ARG A 108 -4.38 -6.64 5.73
C ARG A 108 -4.70 -6.44 4.26
N LEU A 109 -5.55 -5.47 3.96
CA LEU A 109 -5.78 -5.02 2.60
C LEU A 109 -5.02 -3.70 2.35
N SER A 110 -4.20 -3.67 1.32
CA SER A 110 -3.44 -2.47 0.93
C SER A 110 -3.62 -2.16 -0.55
N ALA A 111 -3.40 -0.91 -0.93
CA ALA A 111 -3.54 -0.50 -2.32
C ALA A 111 -2.40 0.43 -2.78
N ALA A 112 -1.86 0.15 -3.98
CA ALA A 112 -1.05 1.08 -4.73
C ALA A 112 -1.96 2.07 -5.47
N VAL A 113 -1.87 3.35 -5.11
CA VAL A 113 -2.62 4.42 -5.76
C VAL A 113 -1.69 5.37 -6.49
N LEU A 114 -2.21 6.23 -7.37
CA LEU A 114 -1.36 7.22 -8.04
C LEU A 114 -0.73 8.17 -7.02
N GLY A 115 0.49 8.62 -7.30
CA GLY A 115 1.27 9.49 -6.41
C GLY A 115 0.63 10.85 -6.13
N ARG A 116 -0.31 11.30 -6.99
CA ARG A 116 -1.18 12.45 -6.74
C ARG A 116 -2.60 11.96 -6.52
N TYR A 117 -3.30 12.55 -5.55
CA TYR A 117 -4.69 12.19 -5.29
C TYR A 117 -5.66 12.93 -6.22
N ASN A 118 -5.92 14.23 -6.00
CA ASN A 118 -6.90 15.02 -6.77
C ASN A 118 -6.37 16.40 -7.21
N TRP A 119 -5.08 16.60 -7.24
CA TRP A 119 -4.44 17.85 -7.67
C TRP A 119 -3.59 17.67 -8.90
N GLY A 120 -3.47 18.72 -9.65
CA GLY A 120 -2.84 18.96 -10.94
C GLY A 120 -2.03 17.87 -11.62
N GLY A 121 -2.22 17.68 -12.92
CA GLY A 121 -1.55 16.68 -13.73
C GLY A 121 -2.22 15.31 -13.71
N TRP A 122 -1.45 14.27 -13.97
CA TRP A 122 -1.94 12.88 -13.93
C TRP A 122 -2.12 12.42 -12.49
N GLN A 123 -3.35 12.12 -12.10
CA GLN A 123 -3.77 11.94 -10.71
C GLN A 123 -4.83 10.84 -10.57
N GLY A 124 -5.03 10.34 -9.34
CA GLY A 124 -5.92 9.21 -9.07
C GLY A 124 -7.40 9.52 -9.23
N TYR A 125 -7.86 10.60 -8.63
CA TYR A 125 -9.28 10.87 -8.44
C TYR A 125 -10.04 11.13 -9.74
N GLU A 126 -9.54 12.03 -10.61
CA GLU A 126 -10.24 12.42 -11.85
C GLU A 126 -9.74 11.69 -13.10
N THR A 127 -8.47 11.19 -13.08
CA THR A 127 -7.89 10.59 -14.29
C THR A 127 -8.21 9.11 -14.41
N VAL A 128 -8.15 8.38 -13.30
CA VAL A 128 -8.33 6.92 -13.25
C VAL A 128 -9.38 6.46 -12.22
N TYR A 129 -10.13 7.40 -11.67
CA TYR A 129 -11.27 7.19 -10.77
C TYR A 129 -10.92 6.36 -9.52
N GLN A 130 -9.75 6.64 -8.97
CA GLN A 130 -9.17 5.98 -7.81
C GLN A 130 -9.29 6.90 -6.60
N ASP A 131 -10.22 6.60 -5.71
CA ASP A 131 -10.47 7.41 -4.49
C ASP A 131 -9.71 6.86 -3.29
N GLY A 132 -8.37 6.82 -3.40
CA GLY A 132 -7.50 6.25 -2.38
C GLY A 132 -7.62 6.91 -1.00
N ALA A 133 -7.87 8.22 -0.95
CA ALA A 133 -8.06 8.92 0.32
C ALA A 133 -9.38 8.51 1.00
N LEU A 134 -10.47 8.38 0.25
CA LEU A 134 -11.73 7.87 0.78
C LEU A 134 -11.55 6.45 1.34
N TRP A 135 -10.91 5.55 0.58
CA TRP A 135 -10.72 4.16 1.02
C TRP A 135 -9.94 4.09 2.33
N PHE A 136 -8.91 4.93 2.44
CA PHE A 136 -8.08 5.01 3.63
C PHE A 136 -8.84 5.59 4.83
N ASN A 137 -9.56 6.70 4.65
CA ASN A 137 -10.30 7.34 5.73
C ASN A 137 -11.50 6.51 6.21
N GLN A 138 -12.17 5.77 5.31
CA GLN A 138 -13.30 4.91 5.66
C GLN A 138 -12.88 3.52 6.17
N GLY A 139 -11.59 3.18 6.15
CA GLY A 139 -11.09 1.88 6.57
C GLY A 139 -11.38 0.75 5.59
N TYR A 140 -11.63 1.05 4.31
CA TYR A 140 -11.74 0.03 3.28
C TYR A 140 -10.39 -0.58 2.91
N ILE A 141 -9.31 0.07 3.26
CA ILE A 141 -7.93 -0.44 3.21
C ILE A 141 -7.21 -0.13 4.52
N ASP A 142 -6.37 -1.06 4.97
CA ASP A 142 -5.54 -0.93 6.16
C ASP A 142 -4.27 -0.13 5.89
N GLN A 143 -3.80 -0.14 4.65
CA GLN A 143 -2.58 0.53 4.25
C GLN A 143 -2.71 1.18 2.87
N LEU A 144 -2.34 2.45 2.80
CA LEU A 144 -2.28 3.23 1.56
C LEU A 144 -0.82 3.40 1.12
N THR A 145 -0.53 3.07 -0.15
CA THR A 145 0.82 3.22 -0.73
C THR A 145 0.77 3.97 -2.04
N PRO A 146 0.82 5.32 -2.03
CA PRO A 146 0.88 6.08 -3.27
C PRO A 146 2.21 5.88 -4.01
N MET A 147 2.14 5.75 -5.33
CA MET A 147 3.28 5.56 -6.23
C MET A 147 3.99 6.89 -6.51
N HIS A 148 4.85 7.33 -5.59
CA HIS A 148 5.59 8.61 -5.67
C HIS A 148 6.79 8.53 -6.61
N TYR A 149 6.65 7.90 -7.78
CA TYR A 149 7.79 7.56 -8.65
C TYR A 149 8.55 8.77 -9.17
N HIS A 150 7.86 9.89 -9.42
CA HIS A 150 8.45 11.07 -10.04
C HIS A 150 9.00 12.13 -9.05
N TRP A 151 8.88 11.88 -7.75
CA TRP A 151 9.45 12.76 -6.72
C TRP A 151 10.84 12.27 -6.34
N THR A 152 11.81 12.71 -7.12
CA THR A 152 13.19 12.22 -7.07
C THR A 152 14.10 13.00 -6.14
N THR A 153 13.58 13.98 -5.41
CA THR A 153 14.34 14.75 -4.43
C THR A 153 13.71 14.66 -3.03
N PRO A 154 14.53 14.67 -1.95
CA PRO A 154 14.03 14.61 -0.57
C PRO A 154 12.99 15.68 -0.26
N ASN A 155 13.30 16.95 -0.56
CA ASN A 155 12.38 18.06 -0.30
C ASN A 155 11.11 17.99 -1.18
N GLY A 156 11.24 17.60 -2.44
CA GLY A 156 10.09 17.47 -3.34
C GLY A 156 9.12 16.43 -2.83
N LEU A 157 9.63 15.30 -2.36
CA LEU A 157 8.79 14.24 -1.79
C LEU A 157 8.16 14.66 -0.46
N ALA A 158 8.91 15.28 0.44
CA ALA A 158 8.36 15.80 1.70
C ALA A 158 7.24 16.81 1.47
N GLN A 159 7.39 17.72 0.49
CA GLN A 159 6.33 18.66 0.11
C GLN A 159 5.08 17.96 -0.46
N MET A 160 5.27 16.90 -1.24
CA MET A 160 4.17 16.08 -1.75
C MET A 160 3.41 15.36 -0.61
N LEU A 161 4.08 14.98 0.46
CA LEU A 161 3.48 14.29 1.59
C LEU A 161 2.72 15.26 2.52
N GLN A 162 3.34 16.38 2.91
CA GLN A 162 2.82 17.30 3.93
C GLN A 162 2.94 18.78 3.59
N GLY A 163 2.97 19.13 2.31
CA GLY A 163 2.94 20.51 1.85
C GLY A 163 1.62 21.23 2.12
N SER A 164 1.49 22.48 1.73
CA SER A 164 0.34 23.31 2.11
C SER A 164 -0.97 23.00 1.37
N ASN A 165 -0.95 22.72 0.07
CA ASN A 165 -2.19 22.60 -0.73
C ASN A 165 -2.24 21.40 -1.67
N GLU A 166 -1.12 20.96 -2.21
CA GLU A 166 -1.04 19.84 -3.15
C GLU A 166 -0.22 18.71 -2.51
N SER A 167 -0.74 18.16 -1.42
CA SER A 167 -0.08 17.13 -0.63
C SER A 167 -1.09 16.12 -0.07
N TRP A 168 -0.61 14.97 0.37
CA TRP A 168 -1.46 13.89 0.85
C TRP A 168 -2.11 14.17 2.20
N LEU A 169 -1.38 14.71 3.18
CA LEU A 169 -1.84 14.79 4.57
C LEU A 169 -3.23 15.42 4.75
N PRO A 170 -3.60 16.53 4.10
CA PRO A 170 -4.95 17.10 4.26
C PRO A 170 -6.09 16.19 3.82
N TYR A 171 -5.83 15.22 2.96
CA TYR A 171 -6.86 14.32 2.42
C TYR A 171 -6.96 12.99 3.16
N ILE A 172 -5.95 12.62 3.95
CA ILE A 172 -5.87 11.31 4.62
C ILE A 172 -5.87 11.44 6.15
N GLN A 173 -6.12 12.63 6.69
CA GLN A 173 -5.97 12.92 8.11
C GLN A 173 -6.80 11.98 8.98
N ASP A 174 -8.05 11.71 8.63
CA ASP A 174 -8.93 10.84 9.41
C ASP A 174 -8.35 9.42 9.51
N GLY A 175 -7.87 8.85 8.39
CA GLY A 175 -7.25 7.53 8.39
C GLY A 175 -5.94 7.46 9.18
N VAL A 176 -5.15 8.55 9.17
CA VAL A 176 -3.94 8.67 10.01
C VAL A 176 -4.32 8.72 11.50
N GLU A 177 -5.31 9.53 11.89
CA GLU A 177 -5.79 9.64 13.26
C GLU A 177 -6.39 8.32 13.78
N GLU A 178 -7.02 7.54 12.91
CA GLU A 178 -7.53 6.19 13.17
C GLU A 178 -6.40 5.13 13.22
N GLY A 179 -5.17 5.51 12.96
CA GLY A 179 -4.01 4.65 13.09
C GLY A 179 -3.72 3.74 11.90
N ARG A 180 -4.31 3.96 10.73
CA ARG A 180 -4.01 3.18 9.52
C ARG A 180 -2.62 3.48 8.99
N LEU A 181 -2.06 2.53 8.21
CA LEU A 181 -0.67 2.61 7.76
C LEU A 181 -0.55 3.38 6.45
N PHE A 182 0.38 4.31 6.41
CA PHE A 182 0.74 5.03 5.19
C PHE A 182 2.17 4.72 4.79
N SER A 183 2.36 4.19 3.59
CA SER A 183 3.70 3.91 3.04
C SER A 183 4.01 4.77 1.84
N VAL A 184 5.26 5.12 1.69
CA VAL A 184 5.74 5.91 0.54
C VAL A 184 6.29 4.98 -0.53
N GLY A 185 5.89 5.19 -1.79
CA GLY A 185 6.30 4.39 -2.94
C GLY A 185 7.33 5.11 -3.85
N PRO A 186 8.64 5.16 -3.52
CA PRO A 186 9.64 5.73 -4.40
C PRO A 186 9.88 4.88 -5.64
N GLY A 187 10.08 5.54 -6.80
CA GLY A 187 10.43 4.87 -8.05
C GLY A 187 11.93 4.79 -8.24
N SER A 188 12.56 3.71 -7.78
CA SER A 188 14.01 3.51 -7.94
C SER A 188 14.46 3.54 -9.40
N TYR A 189 13.62 3.02 -10.31
CA TYR A 189 13.91 3.06 -11.75
C TYR A 189 13.95 4.50 -12.29
N ILE A 190 13.10 5.41 -11.80
CA ILE A 190 13.14 6.83 -12.18
C ILE A 190 14.41 7.51 -11.64
N LEU A 191 14.82 7.18 -10.41
CA LEU A 191 16.09 7.69 -9.87
C LEU A 191 17.29 7.23 -10.70
N ALA A 192 17.26 6.00 -11.18
CA ALA A 192 18.28 5.46 -12.09
C ALA A 192 18.24 6.17 -13.46
N ASP A 193 17.07 6.26 -14.10
CA ASP A 193 16.89 6.87 -15.42
C ASP A 193 17.29 8.34 -15.44
N GLN A 194 17.05 9.07 -14.35
CA GLN A 194 17.45 10.46 -14.18
C GLN A 194 18.88 10.65 -13.68
N ASN A 195 19.61 9.54 -13.43
CA ASN A 195 20.97 9.56 -12.90
C ASN A 195 21.11 10.32 -11.57
N VAL A 196 20.10 10.13 -10.69
CA VAL A 196 20.05 10.72 -9.33
C VAL A 196 19.90 9.63 -8.27
N TRP A 197 20.50 8.47 -8.48
CA TRP A 197 20.41 7.29 -7.63
C TRP A 197 20.75 7.57 -6.16
N ASP A 198 21.74 8.41 -5.92
CA ASP A 198 22.22 8.78 -4.59
C ASP A 198 21.16 9.51 -3.75
N ASN A 199 20.10 9.99 -4.39
CA ASN A 199 18.98 10.63 -3.67
C ASN A 199 18.17 9.63 -2.82
N HIS A 200 18.29 8.31 -3.01
CA HIS A 200 17.60 7.32 -2.20
C HIS A 200 17.81 7.55 -0.69
N THR A 201 19.07 7.66 -0.27
CA THR A 201 19.42 7.87 1.13
C THR A 201 18.80 9.17 1.67
N GLY A 202 18.88 10.24 0.90
CA GLY A 202 18.28 11.53 1.28
C GLY A 202 16.76 11.46 1.36
N ILE A 203 16.10 10.79 0.44
CA ILE A 203 14.65 10.55 0.42
C ILE A 203 14.23 9.80 1.69
N VAL A 204 14.86 8.66 1.97
CA VAL A 204 14.50 7.84 3.13
C VAL A 204 14.74 8.61 4.44
N ASN A 205 15.92 9.22 4.62
CA ASN A 205 16.24 9.98 5.82
C ASN A 205 15.32 11.18 6.06
N THR A 206 14.79 11.79 5.00
CA THR A 206 13.85 12.90 5.12
C THR A 206 12.45 12.40 5.46
N VAL A 207 11.99 11.37 4.77
CA VAL A 207 10.61 10.88 4.86
C VAL A 207 10.36 10.08 6.14
N GLN A 208 11.33 9.31 6.62
CA GLN A 208 11.21 8.56 7.88
C GLN A 208 10.99 9.42 9.13
N ASN A 209 11.23 10.74 9.04
CA ASN A 209 10.96 11.70 10.11
C ASN A 209 9.56 12.33 10.00
N ILE A 210 8.75 11.95 9.01
CA ILE A 210 7.36 12.40 8.86
C ILE A 210 6.48 11.46 9.68
N GLU A 211 5.81 11.98 10.68
CA GLU A 211 5.12 11.23 11.73
C GLU A 211 4.10 10.20 11.22
N PHE A 212 3.38 10.52 10.14
CA PHE A 212 2.36 9.62 9.59
C PHE A 212 2.89 8.60 8.57
N VAL A 213 4.19 8.58 8.30
CA VAL A 213 4.79 7.63 7.36
C VAL A 213 5.30 6.40 8.11
N ASP A 214 4.72 5.25 7.83
CA ASP A 214 5.04 3.98 8.49
C ASP A 214 6.08 3.16 7.75
N GLY A 215 6.33 3.44 6.46
CA GLY A 215 7.29 2.65 5.70
C GLY A 215 7.44 3.03 4.23
N PHE A 216 8.16 2.18 3.52
CA PHE A 216 8.50 2.36 2.12
C PHE A 216 8.15 1.13 1.30
N GLN A 217 7.70 1.35 0.08
CA GLN A 217 7.49 0.32 -0.94
C GLN A 217 8.18 0.74 -2.23
N PHE A 218 9.45 0.36 -2.37
CA PHE A 218 10.24 0.74 -3.53
C PHE A 218 9.83 0.00 -4.80
N PHE A 219 9.70 0.71 -5.90
CA PHE A 219 9.52 0.12 -7.21
C PHE A 219 10.77 0.36 -8.07
N SER A 220 11.53 -0.66 -8.45
CA SER A 220 11.19 -2.06 -8.33
C SER A 220 12.33 -2.88 -7.73
N ASN A 221 12.01 -4.10 -7.32
CA ASN A 221 12.99 -5.10 -6.92
C ASN A 221 14.04 -5.33 -8.02
N GLY A 222 13.61 -5.46 -9.29
CA GLY A 222 14.53 -5.67 -10.42
C GLY A 222 15.57 -4.55 -10.53
N THR A 223 15.18 -3.29 -10.33
CA THR A 223 16.14 -2.18 -10.34
C THR A 223 17.17 -2.29 -9.22
N TRP A 224 16.75 -2.73 -8.03
CA TRP A 224 17.67 -2.94 -6.91
C TRP A 224 18.64 -4.11 -7.16
N GLU A 225 18.16 -5.19 -7.81
CA GLU A 225 19.01 -6.30 -8.23
C GLU A 225 20.06 -5.85 -9.28
N ASP A 226 19.63 -5.12 -10.29
CA ASP A 226 20.51 -4.60 -11.35
C ASP A 226 21.62 -3.70 -10.80
N TYR A 227 21.31 -2.90 -9.79
CA TYR A 227 22.27 -2.02 -9.11
C TYR A 227 22.98 -2.67 -7.92
N GLN A 228 22.64 -3.92 -7.56
CA GLN A 228 23.18 -4.63 -6.38
C GLN A 228 23.03 -3.80 -5.08
N TYR A 229 21.90 -3.12 -4.92
CA TYR A 229 21.72 -2.07 -3.92
C TYR A 229 21.36 -2.57 -2.52
N TRP A 230 20.97 -3.83 -2.38
CA TRP A 230 20.52 -4.41 -1.11
C TRP A 230 21.53 -4.23 0.03
N GLN A 231 22.81 -4.49 -0.24
CA GLN A 231 23.87 -4.38 0.77
C GLN A 231 24.08 -2.93 1.21
N GLU A 232 24.03 -1.98 0.27
CA GLU A 232 24.19 -0.56 0.56
C GLU A 232 23.01 -0.03 1.36
N ALA A 233 21.78 -0.33 0.95
CA ALA A 233 20.57 0.03 1.65
C ALA A 233 20.56 -0.51 3.09
N GLY A 234 20.95 -1.78 3.28
CA GLY A 234 21.07 -2.41 4.59
C GLY A 234 22.16 -1.81 5.48
N ASN A 235 23.23 -1.27 4.89
CA ASN A 235 24.31 -0.62 5.64
C ASN A 235 24.07 0.87 5.92
N THR A 236 23.09 1.48 5.25
CA THR A 236 22.78 2.90 5.35
C THR A 236 21.45 3.14 6.06
N PHE A 237 20.38 3.34 5.33
CA PHE A 237 19.10 3.79 5.88
C PHE A 237 18.22 2.65 6.42
N PHE A 238 18.51 1.38 6.12
CA PHE A 238 17.89 0.20 6.75
C PHE A 238 18.82 -0.55 7.71
N LYS A 239 19.80 0.15 8.24
CA LYS A 239 20.76 -0.42 9.19
C LYS A 239 20.10 -0.87 10.50
N GLU A 240 19.18 -0.04 11.00
CA GLU A 240 18.48 -0.32 12.24
C GLU A 240 17.23 -1.16 11.97
N LYS A 241 17.02 -2.18 12.82
CA LYS A 241 15.80 -2.99 12.77
C LYS A 241 14.63 -2.19 13.33
N THR A 242 13.50 -2.29 12.68
CA THR A 242 12.26 -1.63 13.12
C THR A 242 11.13 -2.64 13.28
N ILE A 243 10.14 -2.29 14.10
CA ILE A 243 8.90 -3.05 14.26
C ILE A 243 7.84 -2.36 13.40
N ILE A 244 7.09 -3.14 12.64
CA ILE A 244 5.89 -2.64 11.96
C ILE A 244 4.86 -2.33 13.04
N ARG A 245 4.28 -1.14 13.01
CA ARG A 245 3.21 -0.73 13.91
C ARG A 245 1.99 -1.65 13.71
N HIS A 246 1.41 -2.12 14.80
CA HIS A 246 0.15 -2.84 14.74
C HIS A 246 -1.00 -1.90 14.41
N LEU A 247 -1.97 -2.40 13.65
CA LEU A 247 -3.24 -1.72 13.45
C LEU A 247 -4.09 -1.86 14.73
N PRO A 248 -4.77 -0.80 15.18
CA PRO A 248 -5.57 -0.83 16.41
C PRO A 248 -6.62 -1.95 16.44
N GLU A 249 -7.19 -2.27 15.30
CA GLU A 249 -8.22 -3.31 15.18
C GLU A 249 -7.68 -4.72 15.47
N TYR A 250 -6.38 -4.96 15.27
CA TYR A 250 -5.75 -6.25 15.55
C TYR A 250 -5.26 -6.40 16.98
N GLU A 251 -5.13 -5.32 17.73
CA GLU A 251 -4.77 -5.37 19.14
C GLU A 251 -5.88 -5.97 20.02
N SER A 252 -7.13 -5.82 19.61
CA SER A 252 -8.30 -6.25 20.39
C SER A 252 -8.67 -7.73 20.23
N THR A 253 -8.17 -8.40 19.18
CA THR A 253 -8.51 -9.81 18.87
C THR A 253 -7.48 -10.81 19.33
N SER A 254 -6.26 -10.38 19.58
CA SER A 254 -5.23 -11.24 20.17
C SER A 254 -5.38 -11.26 21.68
N GLY A 255 -5.73 -12.40 22.23
CA GLY A 255 -5.55 -12.65 23.66
C GLY A 255 -4.11 -12.22 24.05
N VAL A 256 -3.94 -11.71 25.25
CA VAL A 256 -2.62 -11.29 25.75
C VAL A 256 -1.65 -12.46 25.55
N THR A 257 -0.76 -12.32 24.57
CA THR A 257 0.31 -13.27 24.37
C THR A 257 1.22 -13.21 25.60
N PRO A 258 1.40 -14.30 26.33
CA PRO A 258 2.26 -14.26 27.52
C PRO A 258 3.67 -13.85 27.11
N SER A 259 4.25 -12.91 27.85
CA SER A 259 5.66 -12.57 27.66
C SER A 259 6.52 -13.82 27.83
N PRO A 260 7.55 -14.02 27.01
CA PRO A 260 8.47 -15.12 27.19
C PRO A 260 9.24 -14.95 28.51
N ASP A 261 9.64 -16.06 29.10
CA ASP A 261 10.57 -16.04 30.21
C ASP A 261 11.99 -15.76 29.70
N CYS A 262 12.64 -14.79 30.31
CA CYS A 262 13.99 -14.36 29.94
C CYS A 262 14.95 -14.62 31.08
N GLN A 263 16.07 -15.29 30.82
CA GLN A 263 17.16 -15.48 31.76
C GLN A 263 18.43 -14.86 31.20
N ILE A 264 19.11 -14.06 32.02
CA ILE A 264 20.41 -13.46 31.66
C ILE A 264 21.47 -14.13 32.49
N ALA A 265 22.45 -14.75 31.84
CA ALA A 265 23.63 -15.32 32.47
C ALA A 265 24.87 -14.52 32.07
N GLN A 266 25.67 -14.11 33.04
CA GLN A 266 26.97 -13.52 32.75
C GLN A 266 27.97 -14.63 32.40
N ILE A 267 28.58 -14.57 31.19
CA ILE A 267 29.58 -15.55 30.75
C ILE A 267 30.99 -15.14 31.16
N ASP A 268 31.29 -13.84 31.05
CA ASP A 268 32.56 -13.24 31.49
C ASP A 268 32.36 -11.77 31.84
N GLU A 269 33.45 -11.01 32.05
CA GLU A 269 33.37 -9.61 32.53
C GLU A 269 32.56 -8.67 31.58
N LEU A 270 32.47 -8.98 30.28
CA LEU A 270 31.88 -8.13 29.28
C LEU A 270 30.74 -8.82 28.50
N ASN A 271 30.61 -10.15 28.60
CA ASN A 271 29.66 -10.90 27.81
C ASN A 271 28.55 -11.52 28.67
N TYR A 272 27.35 -11.43 28.15
CA TYR A 272 26.15 -12.00 28.74
C TYR A 272 25.45 -12.90 27.69
N GLN A 273 24.78 -13.92 28.19
CA GLN A 273 23.87 -14.75 27.37
C GLN A 273 22.45 -14.47 27.81
N LEU A 274 21.55 -14.28 26.85
CA LEU A 274 20.12 -14.14 27.06
C LEU A 274 19.42 -15.39 26.57
N ASP A 275 18.83 -16.15 27.46
CA ASP A 275 18.03 -17.33 27.16
C ASP A 275 16.54 -16.95 27.18
N ILE A 276 15.84 -17.26 26.09
CA ILE A 276 14.42 -16.96 25.89
C ILE A 276 13.64 -18.25 25.83
N THR A 277 12.73 -18.44 26.79
CA THR A 277 11.77 -19.54 26.82
C THR A 277 10.39 -19.01 26.46
N ARG A 278 9.84 -19.50 25.37
CA ARG A 278 8.53 -19.07 24.88
C ARG A 278 7.41 -19.81 25.60
N ASN A 279 6.45 -19.05 26.11
CA ASN A 279 5.28 -19.58 26.83
C ASN A 279 4.06 -19.77 25.92
N SER A 280 4.22 -19.67 24.60
CA SER A 280 3.12 -19.82 23.64
C SER A 280 2.90 -21.28 23.26
N GLN A 281 1.67 -21.75 23.41
CA GLN A 281 1.24 -23.01 22.84
C GLN A 281 0.51 -22.75 21.52
N GLY A 282 1.13 -23.15 20.39
CA GLY A 282 0.39 -23.45 19.18
C GLY A 282 0.35 -22.40 18.08
N SER A 283 1.12 -21.31 18.15
CA SER A 283 1.25 -20.41 16.98
C SER A 283 2.63 -19.80 16.90
N PRO A 284 3.28 -19.75 15.74
CA PRO A 284 4.54 -19.07 15.56
C PRO A 284 4.37 -17.57 15.85
N LEU A 285 5.19 -17.04 16.72
CA LEU A 285 5.16 -15.65 17.15
C LEU A 285 6.49 -14.95 16.90
N TRP A 286 6.41 -13.66 16.65
CA TRP A 286 7.59 -12.82 16.68
C TRP A 286 7.98 -12.51 18.12
N THR A 287 9.21 -12.83 18.48
CA THR A 287 9.83 -12.36 19.72
C THR A 287 10.78 -11.23 19.37
N ILE A 288 10.54 -10.07 19.95
CA ILE A 288 11.33 -8.85 19.69
C ILE A 288 12.04 -8.49 20.97
N ILE A 289 13.36 -8.35 20.88
CA ILE A 289 14.22 -7.96 21.98
C ILE A 289 14.68 -6.53 21.74
N SER A 290 14.31 -5.65 22.64
CA SER A 290 14.72 -4.26 22.62
C SER A 290 15.59 -3.92 23.82
N LEU A 291 16.60 -3.10 23.61
CA LEU A 291 17.50 -2.59 24.66
C LEU A 291 17.24 -1.10 24.86
N THR A 292 17.00 -0.73 26.10
CA THR A 292 16.89 0.68 26.48
C THR A 292 18.08 1.02 27.36
N PRO A 293 18.90 2.03 27.04
CA PRO A 293 19.99 2.46 27.91
C PRO A 293 19.47 2.87 29.28
N ALA A 294 20.08 2.37 30.34
CA ALA A 294 19.63 2.60 31.73
C ALA A 294 19.66 4.07 32.17
N ASP A 295 20.53 4.86 31.56
CA ASP A 295 20.78 6.27 31.94
C ASP A 295 19.99 7.30 31.13
N SER A 296 19.10 6.86 30.23
CA SER A 296 18.41 7.78 29.34
C SER A 296 16.90 7.69 29.49
N ALA A 297 16.34 8.62 30.21
CA ALA A 297 14.88 8.72 30.43
C ALA A 297 14.07 9.05 29.15
N ASN A 298 14.73 9.30 28.02
CA ASN A 298 14.10 9.79 26.80
C ASN A 298 14.64 9.16 25.49
N THR A 299 15.30 8.03 25.51
CA THR A 299 15.73 7.36 24.28
C THR A 299 14.78 6.21 23.94
N SER A 300 14.37 6.18 22.66
CA SER A 300 13.61 5.05 22.13
C SER A 300 14.41 3.75 22.27
N PRO A 301 13.75 2.62 22.58
CA PRO A 301 14.42 1.33 22.64
C PRO A 301 15.03 0.99 21.27
N ILE A 302 16.24 0.44 21.30
CA ILE A 302 16.89 -0.09 20.07
C ILE A 302 16.52 -1.56 19.97
N ILE A 303 16.01 -1.97 18.80
CA ILE A 303 15.73 -3.37 18.55
C ILE A 303 17.05 -4.10 18.36
N TYR A 304 17.39 -4.96 19.31
CA TYR A 304 18.61 -5.75 19.27
C TYR A 304 18.45 -6.96 18.34
N SER A 305 17.34 -7.68 18.49
CA SER A 305 17.09 -8.89 17.71
C SER A 305 15.59 -9.14 17.54
N SER A 306 15.24 -9.90 16.49
CA SER A 306 13.88 -10.38 16.26
C SER A 306 13.93 -11.83 15.78
N HIS A 307 13.08 -12.68 16.36
CA HIS A 307 13.03 -14.11 16.07
C HIS A 307 11.58 -14.54 15.83
N PHE A 308 11.38 -15.30 14.74
CA PHE A 308 10.09 -15.87 14.41
C PHE A 308 10.11 -17.38 14.64
N GLY A 309 9.07 -17.94 15.21
CA GLY A 309 8.91 -19.37 15.44
C GLY A 309 8.41 -19.69 16.84
N GLU A 310 8.28 -20.97 17.13
CA GLU A 310 7.80 -21.51 18.44
C GLU A 310 8.94 -21.95 19.34
N GLU A 311 10.15 -22.08 18.81
CA GLU A 311 11.29 -22.66 19.55
C GLU A 311 11.91 -21.64 20.51
N ASP A 312 12.43 -22.17 21.62
CA ASP A 312 13.29 -21.42 22.54
C ASP A 312 14.63 -21.10 21.86
N PHE A 313 15.23 -19.99 22.19
CA PHE A 313 16.52 -19.60 21.61
C PHE A 313 17.39 -18.82 22.59
N SER A 314 18.68 -18.79 22.30
CA SER A 314 19.67 -18.06 23.09
C SER A 314 20.38 -17.02 22.23
N LEU A 315 20.71 -15.89 22.81
CA LEU A 315 21.47 -14.80 22.20
C LEU A 315 22.71 -14.49 23.03
N PRO A 316 23.84 -14.20 22.36
CA PRO A 316 25.04 -13.75 23.04
C PRO A 316 24.93 -12.35 23.59
#